data_6f843f94020621bc4bd6f9600314de4e
#
_entry.id   6f843f94020621bc4bd6f9600314de4e
#
_cell.length_a   1.000
_cell.length_b   1.000
_cell.length_c   1.000
_cell.angle_alpha   90.00
_cell.angle_beta   90.00
_cell.angle_gamma   90.00
#
_symmetry.space_group_name_H-M   'P 1'
#
loop_
_entity.id
_entity.type
_entity.pdbx_description
1 polymer ?
#
loop_
_entity_poly.entity_id
_entity_poly.type
_entity_poly.pdbx_seq_one_letter_code
_entity_poly.pdbx_strand_id
1 'polypeptide(L)'
;PLLRVALNTHPRNQIEGIHFLPLNQLNDAEQDFFANTLDNFNKKIWRAPKSAKASRYSLAVLVDPQEKFPPSNKGALHKLTEVAKKMNIHVEMITEDDAIRLLEFDALFIRTTTSLNHYTFHLSQLAAQNGMAVIDDPLSIIRCTNKVYLKELFEKEKIPAPKSTLIFQSNHHSFEQISEQVGAPFILKIPDGSYSIGMKKVSNEEELQASLKILFEKSAILLAQAFTPTEFDWRVGLLNGVPLYACKYYMAKGHWQIYCHYDSGRSRCGLVDTIPIYQVPR
;
A
#
# COMPACT_ATOMS: atom_id res chain seq x y z
N PRO A 1 -26.66 -25.48 -1.28
CA PRO A 1 -26.29 -25.93 -2.65
C PRO A 1 -25.10 -26.87 -2.59
N LEU A 2 -25.08 -27.89 -3.45
CA LEU A 2 -23.90 -28.70 -3.67
C LEU A 2 -23.06 -28.04 -4.74
N LEU A 3 -21.74 -28.10 -4.53
CA LEU A 3 -20.76 -27.54 -5.46
C LEU A 3 -19.78 -28.65 -5.87
N ARG A 4 -19.54 -28.77 -7.17
CA ARG A 4 -18.43 -29.57 -7.71
C ARG A 4 -17.28 -28.62 -7.95
N VAL A 5 -16.12 -28.89 -7.29
CA VAL A 5 -14.89 -28.11 -7.45
C VAL A 5 -13.92 -28.93 -8.26
N ALA A 6 -13.54 -28.43 -9.42
CA ALA A 6 -12.48 -29.02 -10.23
C ALA A 6 -11.14 -28.43 -9.80
N LEU A 7 -10.16 -29.28 -9.46
CA LEU A 7 -8.82 -28.88 -9.03
C LEU A 7 -7.79 -29.29 -10.09
N ASN A 8 -6.91 -28.37 -10.44
CA ASN A 8 -5.69 -28.67 -11.17
C ASN A 8 -4.59 -29.10 -10.19
N THR A 9 -4.05 -30.30 -10.37
CA THR A 9 -3.07 -30.89 -9.44
C THR A 9 -1.62 -30.55 -9.77
N HIS A 10 -1.32 -29.77 -10.84
CA HIS A 10 0.05 -29.38 -11.23
C HIS A 10 0.17 -27.90 -11.59
N PRO A 11 1.18 -27.17 -11.08
CA PRO A 11 2.12 -27.44 -9.97
C PRO A 11 1.62 -26.95 -8.60
N ARG A 12 0.43 -26.41 -8.52
CA ARG A 12 -0.23 -25.97 -7.27
C ARG A 12 -1.70 -26.32 -7.41
N ASN A 13 -2.30 -26.91 -6.38
CA ASN A 13 -3.73 -27.19 -6.32
C ASN A 13 -4.53 -25.90 -6.57
N GLN A 14 -4.89 -25.63 -7.79
CA GLN A 14 -5.68 -24.46 -8.18
C GLN A 14 -7.09 -24.92 -8.54
N ILE A 15 -8.07 -24.11 -8.15
CA ILE A 15 -9.46 -24.33 -8.55
C ILE A 15 -9.58 -23.93 -10.02
N GLU A 16 -9.86 -24.89 -10.88
CA GLU A 16 -10.15 -24.67 -12.30
C GLU A 16 -11.60 -24.25 -12.55
N GLY A 17 -12.50 -24.69 -11.71
CA GLY A 17 -13.91 -24.36 -11.84
C GLY A 17 -14.73 -24.76 -10.64
N ILE A 18 -15.83 -24.03 -10.44
CA ILE A 18 -16.85 -24.32 -9.43
C ILE A 18 -18.20 -24.37 -10.14
N HIS A 19 -18.89 -25.50 -10.04
CA HIS A 19 -20.18 -25.70 -10.68
C HIS A 19 -21.23 -26.09 -9.64
N PHE A 20 -22.43 -25.53 -9.78
CA PHE A 20 -23.58 -26.01 -9.02
C PHE A 20 -23.91 -27.43 -9.47
N LEU A 21 -24.11 -28.32 -8.50
CA LEU A 21 -24.44 -29.72 -8.76
C LEU A 21 -25.84 -30.02 -8.19
N PRO A 22 -26.84 -30.18 -9.06
CA PRO A 22 -28.16 -30.62 -8.64
C PRO A 22 -28.11 -32.05 -8.08
N LEU A 23 -28.92 -32.34 -7.06
CA LEU A 23 -28.96 -33.66 -6.41
C LEU A 23 -29.21 -34.81 -7.38
N ASN A 24 -30.04 -34.58 -8.40
CA ASN A 24 -30.36 -35.58 -9.42
C ASN A 24 -29.23 -35.87 -10.43
N GLN A 25 -28.12 -35.14 -10.34
CA GLN A 25 -26.94 -35.38 -11.15
C GLN A 25 -25.80 -36.05 -10.37
N LEU A 26 -26.02 -36.40 -9.11
CA LEU A 26 -25.07 -37.20 -8.33
C LEU A 26 -25.11 -38.66 -8.79
N ASN A 27 -23.96 -39.27 -9.00
CA ASN A 27 -23.85 -40.71 -9.13
C ASN A 27 -24.04 -41.39 -7.76
N ASP A 28 -24.21 -42.73 -7.75
CA ASP A 28 -24.51 -43.50 -6.54
C ASP A 28 -23.44 -43.28 -5.44
N ALA A 29 -22.17 -43.25 -5.76
CA ALA A 29 -21.11 -43.03 -4.80
C ALA A 29 -21.13 -41.58 -4.22
N GLU A 30 -21.46 -40.60 -5.04
CA GLU A 30 -21.64 -39.21 -4.60
C GLU A 30 -22.88 -39.06 -3.72
N GLN A 31 -23.96 -39.79 -4.00
CA GLN A 31 -25.17 -39.82 -3.15
C GLN A 31 -24.87 -40.41 -1.78
N ASP A 32 -24.17 -41.56 -1.74
CA ASP A 32 -23.78 -42.19 -0.47
C ASP A 32 -22.84 -41.28 0.34
N PHE A 33 -21.85 -40.66 -0.31
CA PHE A 33 -20.97 -39.71 0.35
C PHE A 33 -21.74 -38.50 0.90
N PHE A 34 -22.70 -37.97 0.14
CA PHE A 34 -23.54 -36.85 0.57
C PHE A 34 -24.42 -37.24 1.77
N ALA A 35 -25.09 -38.41 1.69
CA ALA A 35 -25.91 -38.90 2.77
C ALA A 35 -25.13 -39.10 4.07
N ASN A 36 -23.96 -39.75 3.99
CA ASN A 36 -23.08 -39.95 5.14
C ASN A 36 -22.56 -38.63 5.72
N THR A 37 -22.23 -37.65 4.85
CA THR A 37 -21.75 -36.34 5.29
C THR A 37 -22.86 -35.56 5.98
N LEU A 38 -24.09 -35.62 5.44
CA LEU A 38 -25.27 -34.99 6.04
C LEU A 38 -25.62 -35.60 7.40
N ASP A 39 -25.54 -36.92 7.52
CA ASP A 39 -25.73 -37.66 8.76
C ASP A 39 -24.71 -37.27 9.83
N ASN A 40 -23.42 -37.17 9.43
CA ASN A 40 -22.37 -36.72 10.31
C ASN A 40 -22.53 -35.24 10.71
N PHE A 41 -23.03 -34.41 9.81
CA PHE A 41 -23.38 -33.03 10.11
C PHE A 41 -24.49 -32.93 11.13
N ASN A 42 -25.56 -33.72 10.96
CA ASN A 42 -26.72 -33.73 11.87
C ASN A 42 -26.38 -34.32 13.25
N LYS A 43 -25.43 -35.24 13.32
CA LYS A 43 -24.95 -35.81 14.59
C LYS A 43 -24.03 -34.87 15.38
N LYS A 44 -23.45 -33.88 14.73
CA LYS A 44 -22.66 -32.85 15.43
C LYS A 44 -23.56 -31.99 16.28
N ILE A 45 -23.30 -31.96 17.59
CA ILE A 45 -23.88 -30.96 18.48
C ILE A 45 -23.26 -29.63 18.15
N TRP A 46 -23.93 -28.82 17.32
CA TRP A 46 -23.55 -27.45 17.06
C TRP A 46 -23.82 -26.64 18.33
N ARG A 47 -22.85 -26.64 19.25
CA ARG A 47 -22.90 -25.64 20.32
C ARG A 47 -22.70 -24.29 19.61
N ALA A 48 -23.71 -23.43 19.70
CA ALA A 48 -23.50 -22.03 19.40
C ALA A 48 -22.24 -21.61 20.19
N PRO A 49 -21.19 -21.08 19.56
CA PRO A 49 -20.06 -20.57 20.30
C PRO A 49 -20.64 -19.64 21.37
N LYS A 50 -20.20 -19.80 22.65
CA LYS A 50 -20.59 -18.85 23.70
C LYS A 50 -20.40 -17.49 23.10
N SER A 51 -21.47 -16.71 22.92
CA SER A 51 -21.43 -15.45 22.23
C SER A 51 -20.42 -14.57 22.94
N ALA A 52 -19.20 -14.51 22.44
CA ALA A 52 -18.42 -13.30 22.61
C ALA A 52 -19.37 -12.20 22.14
N LYS A 53 -19.65 -11.18 22.97
CA LYS A 53 -20.51 -10.05 22.60
C LYS A 53 -20.21 -9.73 21.15
N ALA A 54 -21.21 -9.91 20.26
CA ALA A 54 -20.99 -9.68 18.84
C ALA A 54 -20.40 -8.28 18.69
N SER A 55 -19.25 -8.20 18.09
CA SER A 55 -18.62 -6.90 17.82
C SER A 55 -19.57 -6.10 16.94
N ARG A 56 -19.64 -4.79 17.19
CA ARG A 56 -20.54 -3.92 16.43
C ARG A 56 -20.13 -3.85 14.96
N TYR A 57 -18.84 -3.88 14.71
CA TYR A 57 -18.24 -3.84 13.38
C TYR A 57 -17.05 -4.79 13.30
N SER A 58 -16.72 -5.22 12.08
CA SER A 58 -15.55 -6.01 11.71
C SER A 58 -14.64 -5.21 10.80
N LEU A 59 -13.35 -5.17 11.12
CA LEU A 59 -12.31 -4.44 10.39
C LEU A 59 -11.26 -5.41 9.87
N ALA A 60 -11.16 -5.55 8.57
CA ALA A 60 -10.01 -6.18 7.92
C ALA A 60 -8.83 -5.22 7.92
N VAL A 61 -7.67 -5.66 8.40
CA VAL A 61 -6.41 -4.91 8.32
C VAL A 61 -5.49 -5.66 7.38
N LEU A 62 -5.31 -5.12 6.17
CA LEU A 62 -4.47 -5.72 5.14
C LEU A 62 -3.01 -5.48 5.45
N VAL A 63 -2.25 -6.55 5.63
CA VAL A 63 -0.81 -6.53 5.92
C VAL A 63 -0.07 -7.47 4.97
N ASP A 64 1.20 -7.16 4.70
CA ASP A 64 2.11 -8.06 4.02
C ASP A 64 3.25 -8.43 4.97
N PRO A 65 3.29 -9.68 5.46
CA PRO A 65 4.37 -10.16 6.34
C PRO A 65 5.76 -10.18 5.69
N GLN A 66 5.82 -10.14 4.34
CA GLN A 66 7.06 -10.16 3.57
C GLN A 66 7.57 -8.76 3.23
N GLU A 67 6.78 -7.72 3.49
CA GLU A 67 7.16 -6.35 3.16
C GLU A 67 8.35 -5.89 4.01
N LYS A 68 9.41 -5.44 3.34
CA LYS A 68 10.66 -5.01 3.98
C LYS A 68 10.47 -3.75 4.84
N PHE A 69 9.60 -2.84 4.41
CA PHE A 69 9.33 -1.55 5.07
C PHE A 69 7.82 -1.35 5.25
N PRO A 70 7.18 -2.15 6.13
CA PRO A 70 5.73 -2.03 6.30
C PRO A 70 5.35 -0.69 6.93
N PRO A 71 4.23 -0.08 6.53
CA PRO A 71 3.74 1.19 7.09
C PRO A 71 3.43 1.12 8.59
N SER A 72 3.25 -0.07 9.14
CA SER A 72 3.04 -0.29 10.57
C SER A 72 3.94 -1.39 11.10
N ASN A 73 4.59 -1.14 12.22
CA ASN A 73 5.29 -2.19 12.96
C ASN A 73 4.30 -3.04 13.80
N LYS A 74 4.77 -4.19 14.31
CA LYS A 74 3.95 -5.12 15.12
C LYS A 74 3.32 -4.45 16.35
N GLY A 75 4.04 -3.52 17.01
CA GLY A 75 3.52 -2.79 18.18
C GLY A 75 2.35 -1.88 17.81
N ALA A 76 2.42 -1.19 16.66
CA ALA A 76 1.32 -0.35 16.17
C ALA A 76 0.08 -1.17 15.84
N LEU A 77 0.24 -2.32 15.17
CA LEU A 77 -0.87 -3.23 14.84
C LEU A 77 -1.50 -3.83 16.12
N HIS A 78 -0.68 -4.22 17.09
CA HIS A 78 -1.17 -4.67 18.39
C HIS A 78 -1.99 -3.59 19.09
N LYS A 79 -1.49 -2.35 19.11
CA LYS A 79 -2.19 -1.22 19.71
C LYS A 79 -3.50 -0.90 19.00
N LEU A 80 -3.52 -0.98 17.67
CA LEU A 80 -4.75 -0.85 16.89
C LEU A 80 -5.80 -1.87 17.34
N THR A 81 -5.41 -3.15 17.46
CA THR A 81 -6.32 -4.22 17.89
C THR A 81 -6.85 -4.00 19.31
N GLU A 82 -6.00 -3.57 20.25
CA GLU A 82 -6.43 -3.25 21.62
C GLU A 82 -7.45 -2.10 21.68
N VAL A 83 -7.20 -1.03 20.90
CA VAL A 83 -8.10 0.12 20.85
C VAL A 83 -9.43 -0.25 20.19
N ALA A 84 -9.39 -0.96 19.06
CA ALA A 84 -10.56 -1.44 18.36
C ALA A 84 -11.45 -2.32 19.25
N LYS A 85 -10.83 -3.24 20.03
CA LYS A 85 -11.56 -4.07 21.01
C LYS A 85 -12.32 -3.24 22.04
N LYS A 86 -11.72 -2.14 22.55
CA LYS A 86 -12.37 -1.20 23.48
C LYS A 86 -13.55 -0.48 22.81
N MET A 87 -13.50 -0.28 21.51
CA MET A 87 -14.55 0.33 20.69
C MET A 87 -15.60 -0.69 20.21
N ASN A 88 -15.52 -1.95 20.64
CA ASN A 88 -16.37 -3.05 20.20
C ASN A 88 -16.27 -3.32 18.69
N ILE A 89 -15.06 -3.20 18.13
CA ILE A 89 -14.71 -3.51 16.74
C ILE A 89 -13.86 -4.78 16.75
N HIS A 90 -14.26 -5.78 15.97
CA HIS A 90 -13.45 -6.96 15.70
C HIS A 90 -12.39 -6.63 14.65
N VAL A 91 -11.13 -6.90 14.92
CA VAL A 91 -10.03 -6.69 13.98
C VAL A 91 -9.45 -8.03 13.58
N GLU A 92 -9.32 -8.25 12.27
CA GLU A 92 -8.61 -9.39 11.70
C GLU A 92 -7.51 -8.88 10.77
N MET A 93 -6.27 -9.40 10.97
CA MET A 93 -5.18 -9.16 10.05
C MET A 93 -5.35 -10.12 8.88
N ILE A 94 -5.46 -9.56 7.68
CA ILE A 94 -5.59 -10.31 6.43
C ILE A 94 -4.41 -10.06 5.51
N THR A 95 -4.15 -10.99 4.62
CA THR A 95 -3.14 -10.90 3.56
C THR A 95 -3.80 -10.92 2.18
N GLU A 96 -3.01 -10.87 1.11
CA GLU A 96 -3.51 -11.02 -0.27
C GLU A 96 -4.28 -12.34 -0.45
N ASP A 97 -3.82 -13.41 0.21
CA ASP A 97 -4.47 -14.74 0.12
C ASP A 97 -5.90 -14.75 0.68
N ASP A 98 -6.22 -13.82 1.57
CA ASP A 98 -7.55 -13.65 2.17
C ASP A 98 -8.50 -12.77 1.32
N ALA A 99 -8.10 -12.34 0.14
CA ALA A 99 -8.86 -11.40 -0.70
C ALA A 99 -10.30 -11.85 -0.97
N ILE A 100 -10.53 -13.16 -1.09
CA ILE A 100 -11.86 -13.75 -1.32
C ILE A 100 -12.83 -13.50 -0.14
N ARG A 101 -12.28 -13.31 1.07
CA ARG A 101 -13.05 -13.07 2.29
C ARG A 101 -13.27 -11.58 2.58
N LEU A 102 -12.74 -10.68 1.74
CA LEU A 102 -12.78 -9.24 2.02
C LEU A 102 -14.19 -8.73 2.31
N LEU A 103 -15.18 -9.20 1.56
CA LEU A 103 -16.57 -8.75 1.70
C LEU A 103 -17.30 -9.33 2.93
N GLU A 104 -16.63 -10.14 3.76
CA GLU A 104 -17.14 -10.56 5.07
C GLU A 104 -17.00 -9.45 6.14
N PHE A 105 -16.24 -8.40 5.84
CA PHE A 105 -15.93 -7.30 6.77
C PHE A 105 -16.75 -6.05 6.45
N ASP A 106 -16.92 -5.19 7.47
CA ASP A 106 -17.57 -3.88 7.31
C ASP A 106 -16.63 -2.80 6.79
N ALA A 107 -15.33 -2.96 7.04
CA ALA A 107 -14.32 -1.98 6.64
C ALA A 107 -12.97 -2.63 6.31
N LEU A 108 -12.19 -1.94 5.47
CA LEU A 108 -10.81 -2.30 5.10
C LEU A 108 -9.84 -1.19 5.51
N PHE A 109 -8.79 -1.55 6.25
CA PHE A 109 -7.66 -0.68 6.54
C PHE A 109 -6.38 -1.24 5.93
N ILE A 110 -5.83 -0.58 4.92
CA ILE A 110 -4.63 -1.03 4.22
C ILE A 110 -3.40 -0.59 5.02
N ARG A 111 -2.59 -1.58 5.46
CA ARG A 111 -1.34 -1.36 6.20
C ARG A 111 -0.15 -2.06 5.53
N THR A 112 -0.18 -2.09 4.21
CA THR A 112 0.94 -2.40 3.33
C THR A 112 1.09 -1.29 2.30
N THR A 113 2.25 -1.16 1.66
CA THR A 113 2.51 -0.09 0.69
C THR A 113 1.55 -0.19 -0.49
N THR A 114 0.91 0.92 -0.83
CA THR A 114 -0.06 1.01 -1.92
C THR A 114 0.62 1.41 -3.23
N SER A 115 0.20 0.80 -4.34
CA SER A 115 0.61 1.15 -5.69
C SER A 115 -0.49 0.79 -6.68
N LEU A 116 -0.56 1.49 -7.83
CA LEU A 116 -1.60 1.29 -8.84
C LEU A 116 -1.57 -0.11 -9.47
N ASN A 117 -0.38 -0.67 -9.69
CA ASN A 117 -0.19 -2.00 -10.26
C ASN A 117 0.02 -3.06 -9.16
N HIS A 118 -0.75 -2.97 -8.08
CA HIS A 118 -0.59 -3.83 -6.92
C HIS A 118 -1.95 -4.31 -6.40
N TYR A 119 -2.00 -5.48 -5.77
CA TYR A 119 -3.25 -6.04 -5.21
C TYR A 119 -3.93 -5.09 -4.22
N THR A 120 -3.19 -4.25 -3.52
CA THR A 120 -3.75 -3.25 -2.60
C THR A 120 -4.73 -2.30 -3.27
N PHE A 121 -4.43 -1.85 -4.50
CA PHE A 121 -5.34 -1.01 -5.27
C PHE A 121 -6.60 -1.77 -5.69
N HIS A 122 -6.45 -3.02 -6.14
CA HIS A 122 -7.59 -3.86 -6.52
C HIS A 122 -8.51 -4.14 -5.32
N LEU A 123 -7.94 -4.46 -4.15
CA LEU A 123 -8.73 -4.67 -2.93
C LEU A 123 -9.41 -3.38 -2.45
N SER A 124 -8.74 -2.24 -2.56
CA SER A 124 -9.33 -0.93 -2.27
C SER A 124 -10.53 -0.65 -3.20
N GLN A 125 -10.39 -0.92 -4.51
CA GLN A 125 -11.48 -0.78 -5.48
C GLN A 125 -12.65 -1.72 -5.16
N LEU A 126 -12.36 -2.99 -4.87
CA LEU A 126 -13.39 -3.99 -4.54
C LEU A 126 -14.17 -3.56 -3.29
N ALA A 127 -13.49 -3.12 -2.23
CA ALA A 127 -14.11 -2.62 -1.02
C ALA A 127 -15.00 -1.40 -1.31
N ALA A 128 -14.47 -0.39 -2.00
CA ALA A 128 -15.20 0.84 -2.31
C ALA A 128 -16.43 0.59 -3.19
N GLN A 129 -16.33 -0.28 -4.23
CA GLN A 129 -17.42 -0.64 -5.11
C GLN A 129 -18.56 -1.37 -4.39
N ASN A 130 -18.25 -2.07 -3.30
CA ASN A 130 -19.25 -2.76 -2.47
C ASN A 130 -19.71 -1.93 -1.25
N GLY A 131 -19.39 -0.63 -1.21
CA GLY A 131 -19.85 0.26 -0.15
C GLY A 131 -19.15 0.09 1.19
N MET A 132 -18.05 -0.66 1.25
CA MET A 132 -17.24 -0.78 2.46
C MET A 132 -16.48 0.53 2.75
N ALA A 133 -16.34 0.88 4.01
CA ALA A 133 -15.40 1.91 4.41
C ALA A 133 -13.97 1.42 4.15
N VAL A 134 -13.17 2.19 3.42
CA VAL A 134 -11.79 1.81 3.08
C VAL A 134 -10.80 2.95 3.28
N ILE A 135 -9.65 2.65 3.86
CA ILE A 135 -8.48 3.50 3.98
C ILE A 135 -7.24 2.67 3.56
N ASP A 136 -6.48 3.07 2.55
CA ASP A 136 -6.67 4.21 1.65
C ASP A 136 -7.71 3.88 0.56
N ASP A 137 -8.57 4.81 0.26
CA ASP A 137 -9.55 4.67 -0.82
C ASP A 137 -8.87 4.74 -2.22
N PRO A 138 -9.52 4.20 -3.28
CA PRO A 138 -8.89 4.12 -4.61
C PRO A 138 -8.47 5.48 -5.16
N LEU A 139 -9.26 6.52 -4.93
CA LEU A 139 -8.96 7.85 -5.44
C LEU A 139 -7.77 8.47 -4.71
N SER A 140 -7.67 8.27 -3.39
CA SER A 140 -6.52 8.66 -2.59
C SER A 140 -5.25 7.93 -3.02
N ILE A 141 -5.33 6.62 -3.32
CA ILE A 141 -4.19 5.86 -3.87
C ILE A 141 -3.73 6.48 -5.19
N ILE A 142 -4.63 6.69 -6.16
CA ILE A 142 -4.29 7.30 -7.46
C ILE A 142 -3.61 8.65 -7.26
N ARG A 143 -4.19 9.51 -6.43
CA ARG A 143 -3.71 10.89 -6.23
C ARG A 143 -2.38 10.96 -5.49
N CYS A 144 -2.19 10.14 -4.45
CA CYS A 144 -1.07 10.29 -3.54
C CYS A 144 0.15 9.44 -3.93
N THR A 145 -0.01 8.37 -4.71
CA THR A 145 1.12 7.54 -5.13
C THR A 145 1.83 8.08 -6.37
N ASN A 146 1.14 8.83 -7.22
CA ASN A 146 1.68 9.29 -8.49
C ASN A 146 2.23 10.73 -8.40
N LYS A 147 3.55 10.88 -8.51
CA LYS A 147 4.24 12.19 -8.40
C LYS A 147 3.96 13.14 -9.56
N VAL A 148 3.60 12.61 -10.75
CA VAL A 148 3.18 13.43 -11.89
C VAL A 148 1.86 14.10 -11.55
N TYR A 149 0.88 13.32 -11.08
CA TYR A 149 -0.40 13.86 -10.63
C TYR A 149 -0.24 14.90 -9.52
N LEU A 150 0.61 14.60 -8.51
CA LEU A 150 0.86 15.55 -7.42
C LEU A 150 1.48 16.86 -7.91
N LYS A 151 2.43 16.80 -8.87
CA LYS A 151 3.01 17.99 -9.49
C LYS A 151 1.92 18.85 -10.13
N GLU A 152 1.10 18.26 -10.99
CA GLU A 152 -0.01 18.96 -11.67
C GLU A 152 -1.01 19.56 -10.66
N LEU A 153 -1.36 18.81 -9.64
CA LEU A 153 -2.25 19.27 -8.58
C LEU A 153 -1.67 20.47 -7.81
N PHE A 154 -0.39 20.40 -7.41
CA PHE A 154 0.26 21.47 -6.65
C PHE A 154 0.36 22.75 -7.47
N GLU A 155 0.67 22.66 -8.75
CA GLU A 155 0.70 23.81 -9.65
C GLU A 155 -0.70 24.43 -9.85
N LYS A 156 -1.71 23.59 -10.12
CA LYS A 156 -3.10 24.03 -10.29
C LYS A 156 -3.64 24.73 -9.06
N GLU A 157 -3.44 24.12 -7.90
CA GLU A 157 -3.96 24.62 -6.60
C GLU A 157 -3.01 25.65 -5.95
N LYS A 158 -1.90 25.99 -6.62
CA LYS A 158 -0.86 26.93 -6.13
C LYS A 158 -0.31 26.55 -4.75
N ILE A 159 -0.17 25.23 -4.51
CA ILE A 159 0.44 24.70 -3.28
C ILE A 159 1.96 24.85 -3.40
N PRO A 160 2.64 25.49 -2.44
CA PRO A 160 4.09 25.61 -2.49
C PRO A 160 4.78 24.24 -2.53
N ALA A 161 5.58 24.02 -3.55
CA ALA A 161 6.36 22.79 -3.74
C ALA A 161 7.70 23.11 -4.44
N PRO A 162 8.74 22.28 -4.29
CA PRO A 162 9.96 22.44 -5.04
C PRO A 162 9.70 22.41 -6.56
N LYS A 163 10.34 23.30 -7.31
CA LYS A 163 10.20 23.37 -8.78
C LYS A 163 10.45 21.97 -9.38
N SER A 164 9.59 21.58 -10.30
CA SER A 164 9.65 20.24 -10.90
C SER A 164 9.30 20.29 -12.38
N THR A 165 9.94 19.42 -13.18
CA THR A 165 9.63 19.24 -14.60
C THR A 165 9.55 17.76 -14.96
N LEU A 166 8.80 17.42 -15.99
CA LEU A 166 8.68 16.06 -16.49
C LEU A 166 9.74 15.79 -17.56
N ILE A 167 10.29 14.59 -17.53
CA ILE A 167 11.28 14.09 -18.47
C ILE A 167 10.74 12.84 -19.11
N PHE A 168 10.71 12.80 -20.43
CA PHE A 168 10.16 11.70 -21.21
C PHE A 168 11.27 10.92 -21.90
N GLN A 169 11.23 9.60 -21.87
CA GLN A 169 12.21 8.74 -22.51
C GLN A 169 12.37 8.99 -24.01
N SER A 170 11.30 9.43 -24.68
CA SER A 170 11.31 9.73 -26.10
C SER A 170 12.10 10.97 -26.48
N ASN A 171 12.49 11.80 -25.53
CA ASN A 171 13.11 13.09 -25.77
C ASN A 171 14.61 13.05 -25.41
N HIS A 172 15.39 13.89 -26.09
CA HIS A 172 16.76 14.16 -25.64
C HIS A 172 16.73 15.17 -24.48
N HIS A 173 17.53 14.92 -23.46
CA HIS A 173 17.64 15.77 -22.28
C HIS A 173 19.10 16.06 -21.97
N SER A 174 19.46 17.34 -21.77
CA SER A 174 20.74 17.75 -21.25
C SER A 174 20.63 18.27 -19.81
N PHE A 175 21.71 18.18 -19.08
CA PHE A 175 21.77 18.71 -17.70
C PHE A 175 21.47 20.21 -17.65
N GLU A 176 21.98 20.98 -18.62
CA GLU A 176 21.76 22.41 -18.71
C GLU A 176 20.28 22.76 -18.86
N GLN A 177 19.59 22.14 -19.83
CA GLN A 177 18.15 22.35 -20.06
C GLN A 177 17.29 22.06 -18.83
N ILE A 178 17.58 20.99 -18.11
CA ILE A 178 16.85 20.65 -16.89
C ILE A 178 17.19 21.63 -15.77
N SER A 179 18.47 21.99 -15.63
CA SER A 179 18.95 22.92 -14.59
C SER A 179 18.35 24.31 -14.73
N GLU A 180 18.12 24.79 -15.95
CA GLU A 180 17.43 26.07 -16.20
C GLU A 180 15.99 26.07 -15.64
N GLN A 181 15.32 24.92 -15.67
CA GLN A 181 13.93 24.80 -15.18
C GLN A 181 13.84 24.60 -13.68
N VAL A 182 14.68 23.75 -13.10
CA VAL A 182 14.53 23.31 -11.71
C VAL A 182 15.70 23.71 -10.81
N GLY A 183 16.79 24.22 -11.37
CA GLY A 183 18.03 24.49 -10.63
C GLY A 183 18.95 23.28 -10.54
N ALA A 184 20.20 23.51 -10.11
CA ALA A 184 21.19 22.46 -9.91
C ALA A 184 21.75 22.51 -8.47
N PRO A 185 22.04 21.36 -7.83
CA PRO A 185 21.70 20.02 -8.28
C PRO A 185 20.19 19.74 -8.21
N PHE A 186 19.73 18.71 -8.90
CA PHE A 186 18.34 18.28 -8.86
C PHE A 186 18.20 16.78 -8.60
N ILE A 187 16.97 16.34 -8.29
CA ILE A 187 16.65 14.95 -8.01
C ILE A 187 15.79 14.39 -9.15
N LEU A 188 16.22 13.28 -9.75
CA LEU A 188 15.39 12.46 -10.62
C LEU A 188 14.61 11.44 -9.81
N LYS A 189 13.33 11.28 -10.13
CA LYS A 189 12.41 10.37 -9.43
C LYS A 189 11.54 9.61 -10.44
N ILE A 190 11.29 8.33 -10.17
CA ILE A 190 10.20 7.61 -10.84
C ILE A 190 8.85 8.06 -10.24
N PRO A 191 7.76 8.10 -11.03
CA PRO A 191 6.46 8.59 -10.55
C PRO A 191 5.95 7.85 -9.32
N ASP A 192 6.00 6.53 -9.32
CA ASP A 192 5.37 5.67 -8.31
C ASP A 192 6.36 5.15 -7.23
N GLY A 193 7.57 5.71 -7.16
CA GLY A 193 8.58 5.32 -6.17
C GLY A 193 8.24 5.77 -4.75
N SER A 194 8.53 4.93 -3.76
CA SER A 194 8.40 5.21 -2.34
C SER A 194 9.70 4.90 -1.58
N TYR A 195 9.80 5.30 -0.32
CA TYR A 195 10.95 5.01 0.58
C TYR A 195 12.32 5.35 -0.03
N SER A 196 12.43 6.45 -0.77
CA SER A 196 13.64 6.87 -1.49
C SER A 196 14.14 5.91 -2.58
N ILE A 197 13.35 4.89 -2.93
CA ILE A 197 13.66 3.96 -4.03
C ILE A 197 13.40 4.65 -5.37
N GLY A 198 14.31 4.45 -6.34
CA GLY A 198 14.17 5.06 -7.67
C GLY A 198 14.40 6.57 -7.68
N MET A 199 15.25 7.08 -6.78
CA MET A 199 15.68 8.49 -6.75
C MET A 199 17.18 8.58 -6.98
N LYS A 200 17.59 9.56 -7.80
CA LYS A 200 19.02 9.89 -8.06
C LYS A 200 19.22 11.38 -7.94
N LYS A 201 20.26 11.81 -7.20
CA LYS A 201 20.72 13.18 -7.20
C LYS A 201 21.67 13.37 -8.37
N VAL A 202 21.51 14.46 -9.10
CA VAL A 202 22.23 14.76 -10.33
C VAL A 202 22.85 16.15 -10.22
N SER A 203 24.16 16.22 -10.41
CA SER A 203 24.96 17.45 -10.27
C SER A 203 25.68 17.84 -11.56
N ASN A 204 25.72 16.98 -12.55
CA ASN A 204 26.39 17.19 -13.84
C ASN A 204 25.80 16.29 -14.93
N GLU A 205 26.26 16.48 -16.18
CA GLU A 205 25.80 15.77 -17.37
C GLU A 205 26.08 14.26 -17.28
N GLU A 206 27.26 13.85 -16.79
CA GLU A 206 27.63 12.44 -16.69
C GLU A 206 26.69 11.69 -15.73
N GLU A 207 26.43 12.27 -14.56
CA GLU A 207 25.47 11.73 -13.58
C GLU A 207 24.04 11.68 -14.15
N LEU A 208 23.66 12.68 -14.97
CA LEU A 208 22.36 12.68 -15.65
C LEU A 208 22.23 11.47 -16.56
N GLN A 209 23.14 11.31 -17.51
CA GLN A 209 23.07 10.24 -18.51
C GLN A 209 23.10 8.85 -17.86
N ALA A 210 23.95 8.65 -16.85
CA ALA A 210 24.00 7.42 -16.08
C ALA A 210 22.68 7.14 -15.35
N SER A 211 22.06 8.18 -14.78
CA SER A 211 20.79 8.05 -14.05
C SER A 211 19.61 7.80 -14.97
N LEU A 212 19.54 8.49 -16.12
CA LEU A 212 18.48 8.29 -17.12
C LEU A 212 18.50 6.86 -17.65
N LYS A 213 19.67 6.30 -17.96
CA LYS A 213 19.81 4.91 -18.42
C LYS A 213 19.18 3.92 -17.45
N ILE A 214 19.40 4.08 -16.15
CA ILE A 214 18.87 3.18 -15.11
C ILE A 214 17.36 3.40 -14.84
N LEU A 215 16.94 4.67 -14.82
CA LEU A 215 15.58 5.01 -14.40
C LEU A 215 14.57 4.80 -15.52
N PHE A 216 14.97 4.99 -16.78
CA PHE A 216 14.10 4.72 -17.93
C PHE A 216 13.86 3.23 -18.20
N GLU A 217 14.65 2.34 -17.62
CA GLU A 217 14.33 0.90 -17.59
C GLU A 217 13.06 0.61 -16.74
N LYS A 218 12.73 1.53 -15.82
CA LYS A 218 11.64 1.35 -14.85
C LYS A 218 10.41 2.17 -15.17
N SER A 219 10.55 3.29 -15.85
CA SER A 219 9.45 4.20 -16.15
C SER A 219 9.78 5.05 -17.37
N ALA A 220 8.86 5.16 -18.33
CA ALA A 220 9.01 6.02 -19.50
C ALA A 220 8.91 7.53 -19.18
N ILE A 221 8.48 7.88 -17.98
CA ILE A 221 8.36 9.26 -17.49
C ILE A 221 9.11 9.36 -16.17
N LEU A 222 9.92 10.40 -16.02
CA LEU A 222 10.58 10.75 -14.77
C LEU A 222 10.20 12.17 -14.35
N LEU A 223 10.33 12.45 -13.06
CA LEU A 223 10.21 13.78 -12.50
C LEU A 223 11.61 14.28 -12.13
N ALA A 224 12.05 15.40 -12.69
CA ALA A 224 13.17 16.16 -12.18
C ALA A 224 12.64 17.23 -11.21
N GLN A 225 13.22 17.31 -10.02
CA GLN A 225 12.81 18.24 -8.98
C GLN A 225 14.00 18.94 -8.35
N ALA A 226 13.87 20.23 -8.08
CA ALA A 226 14.87 21.03 -7.36
C ALA A 226 15.29 20.30 -6.08
N PHE A 227 16.60 20.22 -5.86
CA PHE A 227 17.15 19.71 -4.61
C PHE A 227 17.08 20.79 -3.54
N THR A 228 16.33 20.53 -2.48
CA THR A 228 16.22 21.39 -1.30
C THR A 228 16.92 20.68 -0.13
N PRO A 229 18.15 21.10 0.24
CA PRO A 229 18.84 20.48 1.37
C PRO A 229 18.13 20.82 2.68
N THR A 230 17.84 19.80 3.46
CA THR A 230 17.22 19.89 4.78
C THR A 230 17.91 18.96 5.77
N GLU A 231 17.91 19.30 7.05
CA GLU A 231 18.39 18.40 8.11
C GLU A 231 17.33 17.34 8.45
N PHE A 232 16.07 17.71 8.30
CA PHE A 232 14.91 16.84 8.50
C PHE A 232 13.74 17.31 7.64
N ASP A 233 12.83 16.39 7.38
CA ASP A 233 11.54 16.68 6.75
C ASP A 233 10.42 16.62 7.80
N TRP A 234 9.47 17.54 7.69
CA TRP A 234 8.25 17.49 8.47
C TRP A 234 7.31 16.40 7.95
N ARG A 235 6.76 15.63 8.87
CA ARG A 235 5.58 14.81 8.60
C ARG A 235 4.47 15.20 9.56
N VAL A 236 3.41 15.75 9.02
CA VAL A 236 2.21 16.12 9.77
C VAL A 236 1.10 15.15 9.41
N GLY A 237 0.62 14.42 10.41
CA GLY A 237 -0.53 13.53 10.24
C GLY A 237 -1.83 14.27 10.50
N LEU A 238 -2.77 14.16 9.57
CA LEU A 238 -4.12 14.69 9.70
C LEU A 238 -5.14 13.57 9.70
N LEU A 239 -6.18 13.71 10.49
CA LEU A 239 -7.34 12.82 10.46
C LEU A 239 -8.60 13.67 10.38
N ASN A 240 -9.40 13.46 9.36
CA ASN A 240 -10.62 14.24 9.10
C ASN A 240 -10.37 15.76 9.13
N GLY A 241 -9.29 16.21 8.49
CA GLY A 241 -8.90 17.63 8.44
C GLY A 241 -8.27 18.19 9.72
N VAL A 242 -8.20 17.42 10.80
CA VAL A 242 -7.62 17.85 12.07
C VAL A 242 -6.20 17.34 12.20
N PRO A 243 -5.20 18.22 12.49
CA PRO A 243 -3.83 17.80 12.76
C PRO A 243 -3.77 16.90 14.01
N LEU A 244 -3.17 15.72 13.86
CA LEU A 244 -3.13 14.70 14.90
C LEU A 244 -1.75 14.60 15.56
N TYR A 245 -0.70 14.64 14.75
CA TYR A 245 0.69 14.57 15.22
C TYR A 245 1.63 15.24 14.24
N ALA A 246 2.82 15.58 14.68
CA ALA A 246 3.93 16.04 13.85
C ALA A 246 5.22 15.32 14.22
N CYS A 247 6.01 15.02 13.20
CA CYS A 247 7.32 14.38 13.38
C CYS A 247 8.38 15.11 12.55
N LYS A 248 9.61 15.13 13.07
CA LYS A 248 10.81 15.47 12.32
C LYS A 248 11.46 14.17 11.87
N TYR A 249 11.56 13.97 10.57
CA TYR A 249 12.26 12.83 9.96
C TYR A 249 13.63 13.29 9.54
N TYR A 250 14.65 12.98 10.34
CA TYR A 250 16.03 13.37 10.05
C TYR A 250 16.60 12.58 8.88
N MET A 251 17.52 13.22 8.16
CA MET A 251 18.28 12.54 7.11
C MET A 251 19.16 11.45 7.70
N ALA A 252 19.34 10.35 6.97
CA ALA A 252 20.27 9.30 7.39
C ALA A 252 21.69 9.89 7.52
N LYS A 253 22.43 9.49 8.56
CA LYS A 253 23.74 10.06 8.87
C LYS A 253 24.67 10.05 7.66
N GLY A 254 25.12 11.23 7.25
CA GLY A 254 25.99 11.43 6.09
C GLY A 254 25.31 11.25 4.73
N HIS A 255 23.98 11.31 4.70
CA HIS A 255 23.20 11.16 3.48
C HIS A 255 22.15 12.28 3.33
N TRP A 256 21.71 12.52 2.10
CA TRP A 256 20.72 13.55 1.78
C TRP A 256 19.28 13.03 1.76
N GLN A 257 19.08 11.76 2.09
CA GLN A 257 17.77 11.10 2.16
C GLN A 257 17.51 10.56 3.56
N ILE A 258 16.24 10.45 3.94
CA ILE A 258 15.79 9.82 5.19
C ILE A 258 16.12 8.31 5.18
N TYR A 259 15.92 7.65 4.04
CA TYR A 259 16.26 6.24 3.82
C TYR A 259 17.46 6.14 2.88
N CYS A 260 18.53 5.55 3.35
CA CYS A 260 19.71 5.24 2.55
C CYS A 260 19.77 3.73 2.31
N HIS A 261 19.75 3.33 1.04
CA HIS A 261 19.83 1.94 0.61
C HIS A 261 21.22 1.68 0.04
N TYR A 262 21.90 0.67 0.57
CA TYR A 262 23.22 0.24 0.12
C TYR A 262 23.10 -0.97 -0.81
N ASP A 263 24.02 -1.12 -1.75
CA ASP A 263 24.09 -2.26 -2.68
C ASP A 263 24.22 -3.61 -1.95
N SER A 264 24.73 -3.60 -0.73
CA SER A 264 24.78 -4.77 0.16
C SER A 264 23.41 -5.25 0.66
N GLY A 265 22.30 -4.64 0.23
CA GLY A 265 20.94 -4.93 0.72
C GLY A 265 20.62 -4.36 2.10
N ARG A 266 21.58 -3.73 2.77
CA ARG A 266 21.35 -3.03 4.04
C ARG A 266 20.67 -1.69 3.77
N SER A 267 19.86 -1.26 4.74
CA SER A 267 19.24 0.07 4.71
C SER A 267 19.46 0.75 6.05
N ARG A 268 19.68 2.07 6.01
CA ARG A 268 19.78 2.91 7.20
C ARG A 268 18.71 3.99 7.09
N CYS A 269 18.00 4.27 8.16
CA CYS A 269 17.07 5.40 8.24
C CYS A 269 17.60 6.44 9.24
N GLY A 270 17.16 7.67 9.07
CA GLY A 270 17.38 8.74 10.03
C GLY A 270 16.56 8.53 11.31
N LEU A 271 16.82 9.34 12.31
CA LEU A 271 16.04 9.39 13.55
C LEU A 271 14.67 10.04 13.28
N VAL A 272 13.74 9.78 14.17
CA VAL A 272 12.40 10.40 14.14
C VAL A 272 12.09 10.96 15.51
N ASP A 273 11.80 12.26 15.56
CA ASP A 273 11.31 12.92 16.77
C ASP A 273 9.84 13.29 16.59
N THR A 274 9.01 12.88 17.53
CA THR A 274 7.61 13.31 17.59
C THR A 274 7.49 14.55 18.44
N ILE A 275 6.85 15.59 17.92
CA ILE A 275 6.65 16.85 18.62
C ILE A 275 5.17 17.19 18.72
N PRO A 276 4.77 17.99 19.72
CA PRO A 276 3.42 18.56 19.79
C PRO A 276 3.09 19.40 18.57
N ILE A 277 1.85 19.30 18.07
CA ILE A 277 1.43 19.97 16.84
C ILE A 277 1.60 21.50 16.89
N TYR A 278 1.44 22.11 18.07
CA TYR A 278 1.58 23.56 18.27
C TYR A 278 3.02 24.06 18.13
N GLN A 279 4.02 23.16 18.09
CA GLN A 279 5.43 23.49 17.87
C GLN A 279 5.82 23.44 16.39
N VAL A 280 4.91 23.05 15.50
CA VAL A 280 5.16 23.13 14.04
C VAL A 280 5.09 24.58 13.63
N PRO A 281 6.11 25.12 12.91
CA PRO A 281 6.07 26.46 12.37
C PRO A 281 4.84 26.70 11.49
N ARG A 282 4.30 27.93 11.56
CA ARG A 282 3.18 28.36 10.70
C ARG A 282 3.63 28.68 9.30
#